data_56d83c188a1685e039af96685931d66d
#
_entry.id   56d83c188a1685e039af96685931d66d
#
_cell.length_a   1.000
_cell.length_b   1.000
_cell.length_c   1.000
_cell.angle_alpha   90.00
_cell.angle_beta   90.00
_cell.angle_gamma   90.00
#
_symmetry.space_group_name_H-M   'P 1'
#
loop_
_entity.id
_entity.type
_entity.pdbx_description
1 polymer ?
#
loop_
_entity_poly.entity_id
_entity_poly.type
_entity_poly.pdbx_seq_one_letter_code
_entity_poly.pdbx_strand_id
1 'polypeptide(L)'
;MSIKGKQSLSLNNKLTMTLQVQLAIKLLQLNSLDLQKEIDEKILENPFLENENSSELTEVTSEIPMMSSNYSESNYDGIDYDAYEKLSSSHQSLREYLMWQIGLSSINENDQFIAYNIIDYINDDGFLTESIEDLYILLKKNIEITFQEIFAVLHKIQYLDPIGIGATSLKNCLSIQLKHYHKDHDDYDLAEIIINKLEDDINPSTISFDAFTSEFEKDGEKYMAATELVKSLNPRPGNIIARSLYQEHIAPDIIITKKDGKWLTELNPSINPKIRINKAYENLMKNISKQEDKEYVRTNLQNAKFFLKALQNRNLTILKVARIIFQKQVNFLNQGDVAMNPLGLKDIATEVDMHESTISRCTNNKYVQTPRGVYEMKHFFSSEINTDYGKMISSTAIKSMLEKIISKEDKSCPLSDSQIADNLNKSGIRVARRTVAKYRETLGIPPSKNRKKRGI
;
A
#
# COMPACT_ATOMS: atom_id res chain seq x y z
N MET A 1 25.38 48.60 58.98
CA MET A 1 24.30 47.83 58.34
C MET A 1 24.82 47.34 57.02
N SER A 2 25.16 46.06 56.96
CA SER A 2 25.75 45.40 55.76
C SER A 2 24.65 44.60 55.07
N ILE A 3 24.28 44.99 53.84
CA ILE A 3 23.31 44.28 53.01
C ILE A 3 24.09 43.29 52.22
N LYS A 4 24.02 42.01 52.60
CA LYS A 4 24.50 40.86 51.76
C LYS A 4 23.44 40.52 50.73
N GLY A 5 23.64 40.96 49.49
CA GLY A 5 22.87 40.48 48.34
C GLY A 5 23.24 39.03 48.01
N LYS A 6 22.33 38.06 48.23
CA LYS A 6 22.44 36.73 47.70
C LYS A 6 22.03 36.78 46.22
N GLN A 7 22.98 36.73 45.31
CA GLN A 7 22.74 36.40 43.92
C GLN A 7 22.49 34.89 43.81
N SER A 8 21.24 34.50 43.57
CA SER A 8 20.89 33.15 43.18
C SER A 8 21.08 33.02 41.65
N LEU A 9 22.17 32.42 41.24
CA LEU A 9 22.38 31.97 39.88
C LEU A 9 21.43 30.80 39.58
N SER A 10 20.28 31.09 38.97
CA SER A 10 19.45 30.04 38.35
C SER A 10 20.10 29.62 37.05
N LEU A 11 20.80 28.53 37.11
CA LEU A 11 21.27 27.80 35.91
C LEU A 11 20.05 27.24 35.20
N ASN A 12 19.49 27.98 34.24
CA ASN A 12 18.56 27.45 33.25
C ASN A 12 19.36 26.54 32.32
N ASN A 13 19.53 25.28 32.67
CA ASN A 13 19.95 24.21 31.75
C ASN A 13 18.82 23.99 30.76
N LYS A 14 18.71 24.82 29.75
CA LYS A 14 18.05 24.43 28.51
C LYS A 14 18.92 23.36 27.89
N LEU A 15 18.47 22.10 28.01
CA LEU A 15 19.04 20.98 27.27
C LEU A 15 18.84 21.28 25.76
N THR A 16 19.80 22.00 25.19
CA THR A 16 19.88 22.12 23.73
C THR A 16 20.27 20.73 23.21
N MET A 17 19.30 20.08 22.58
CA MET A 17 19.53 18.79 21.92
C MET A 17 20.70 18.95 20.95
N THR A 18 21.76 18.17 21.15
CA THR A 18 22.89 18.16 20.21
C THR A 18 22.41 17.65 18.83
N LEU A 19 22.97 18.17 17.76
CA LEU A 19 22.67 17.74 16.38
C LEU A 19 22.72 16.21 16.23
N GLN A 20 23.57 15.55 16.95
CA GLN A 20 23.72 14.08 16.97
C GLN A 20 22.50 13.37 17.55
N VAL A 21 21.95 13.88 18.65
CA VAL A 21 20.75 13.31 19.27
C VAL A 21 19.52 13.55 18.38
N GLN A 22 19.42 14.70 17.72
CA GLN A 22 18.37 15.00 16.76
C GLN A 22 18.39 14.03 15.58
N LEU A 23 19.59 13.77 15.02
CA LEU A 23 19.76 12.79 13.94
C LEU A 23 19.32 11.38 14.38
N ALA A 24 19.77 10.93 15.56
CA ALA A 24 19.39 9.61 16.07
C ALA A 24 17.87 9.47 16.23
N ILE A 25 17.19 10.51 16.73
CA ILE A 25 15.72 10.55 16.87
C ILE A 25 15.04 10.57 15.49
N LYS A 26 15.55 11.35 14.54
CA LYS A 26 15.06 11.39 13.14
C LYS A 26 15.13 9.99 12.53
N LEU A 27 16.28 9.33 12.62
CA LEU A 27 16.48 7.97 12.08
C LEU A 27 15.50 6.94 12.68
N LEU A 28 15.13 7.04 13.96
CA LEU A 28 14.14 6.13 14.56
C LEU A 28 12.74 6.28 13.96
N GLN A 29 12.37 7.48 13.51
CA GLN A 29 11.04 7.77 12.95
C GLN A 29 10.89 7.35 11.49
N LEU A 30 11.98 7.38 10.69
CA LEU A 30 11.94 7.10 9.27
C LEU A 30 11.46 5.66 8.98
N ASN A 31 10.59 5.51 7.99
CA ASN A 31 10.22 4.23 7.40
C ASN A 31 11.40 3.67 6.57
N SER A 32 11.27 2.48 5.97
CA SER A 32 12.33 1.85 5.18
C SER A 32 12.74 2.66 3.95
N LEU A 33 11.75 3.23 3.22
CA LEU A 33 12.00 4.01 2.01
C LEU A 33 12.66 5.35 2.31
N ASP A 34 12.17 6.07 3.32
CA ASP A 34 12.74 7.36 3.70
C ASP A 34 14.13 7.18 4.33
N LEU A 35 14.35 6.06 5.03
CA LEU A 35 15.68 5.71 5.53
C LEU A 35 16.67 5.51 4.39
N GLN A 36 16.26 4.84 3.32
CA GLN A 36 17.13 4.61 2.17
C GLN A 36 17.52 5.92 1.49
N LYS A 37 16.54 6.84 1.30
CA LYS A 37 16.82 8.20 0.79
C LYS A 37 17.82 8.97 1.67
N GLU A 38 17.61 8.97 3.00
CA GLU A 38 18.54 9.64 3.94
C GLU A 38 19.94 9.04 3.88
N ILE A 39 20.04 7.72 3.68
CA ILE A 39 21.33 7.02 3.53
C ILE A 39 22.02 7.44 2.23
N ASP A 40 21.30 7.46 1.12
CA ASP A 40 21.84 7.85 -0.18
C ASP A 40 22.32 9.32 -0.15
N GLU A 41 21.57 10.22 0.48
CA GLU A 41 21.98 11.60 0.72
C GLU A 41 23.28 11.66 1.55
N LYS A 42 23.39 10.86 2.62
CA LYS A 42 24.60 10.84 3.47
C LYS A 42 25.80 10.22 2.80
N ILE A 43 25.62 9.26 1.89
CA ILE A 43 26.71 8.71 1.06
C ILE A 43 27.22 9.76 0.07
N LEU A 44 26.32 10.56 -0.52
CA LEU A 44 26.71 11.65 -1.41
C LEU A 44 27.43 12.79 -0.66
N GLU A 45 27.01 13.12 0.57
CA GLU A 45 27.65 14.16 1.39
C GLU A 45 29.00 13.75 1.97
N ASN A 46 29.21 12.46 2.24
CA ASN A 46 30.36 11.98 2.98
C ASN A 46 31.13 10.89 2.22
N PRO A 47 32.30 11.18 1.66
CA PRO A 47 33.08 10.26 0.84
C PRO A 47 33.62 9.03 1.61
N PHE A 48 33.53 9.02 2.96
CA PHE A 48 33.95 7.89 3.79
C PHE A 48 32.87 6.78 3.91
N LEU A 49 31.64 7.04 3.48
CA LEU A 49 30.57 6.07 3.47
C LEU A 49 30.47 5.40 2.10
N GLU A 50 30.39 4.08 2.07
CA GLU A 50 30.13 3.31 0.85
C GLU A 50 29.09 2.24 1.11
N ASN A 51 28.33 1.91 0.07
CA ASN A 51 27.37 0.81 0.11
C ASN A 51 28.12 -0.49 -0.21
N GLU A 52 27.96 -1.52 0.61
CA GLU A 52 28.63 -2.82 0.44
C GLU A 52 28.23 -3.51 -0.87
N ASN A 53 27.01 -3.26 -1.35
CA ASN A 53 26.51 -3.83 -2.60
C ASN A 53 27.14 -3.20 -3.86
N SER A 54 27.75 -2.02 -3.77
CA SER A 54 28.40 -1.36 -4.92
C SER A 54 29.79 -1.94 -5.26
N SER A 55 30.40 -2.68 -4.34
CA SER A 55 31.72 -3.27 -4.57
C SER A 55 31.69 -4.57 -5.38
N GLU A 56 30.55 -5.27 -5.45
CA GLU A 56 30.40 -6.43 -6.34
C GLU A 56 30.20 -6.06 -7.81
N LEU A 57 29.73 -4.82 -8.08
CA LEU A 57 29.54 -4.32 -9.46
C LEU A 57 30.82 -3.69 -10.07
N THR A 58 31.82 -3.32 -9.25
CA THR A 58 33.04 -2.69 -9.74
C THR A 58 34.11 -3.69 -10.18
N GLU A 59 34.04 -4.94 -9.81
CA GLU A 59 34.95 -5.98 -10.32
C GLU A 59 34.55 -6.53 -11.70
N VAL A 60 33.33 -6.27 -12.16
CA VAL A 60 32.84 -6.75 -13.48
C VAL A 60 33.05 -5.73 -14.61
N THR A 61 33.46 -4.48 -14.32
CA THR A 61 33.61 -3.42 -15.35
C THR A 61 35.02 -3.15 -15.82
N SER A 62 36.02 -3.97 -15.48
CA SER A 62 37.41 -3.76 -15.95
C SER A 62 37.78 -4.56 -17.21
N GLU A 63 36.90 -5.32 -17.81
CA GLU A 63 37.13 -5.95 -19.10
C GLU A 63 35.99 -5.65 -20.09
N ILE A 64 36.04 -4.45 -20.72
CA ILE A 64 35.37 -4.25 -22.00
C ILE A 64 36.27 -4.84 -23.07
N PRO A 65 35.99 -5.99 -23.69
CA PRO A 65 36.72 -6.42 -24.84
C PRO A 65 36.34 -5.49 -26.01
N MET A 66 37.31 -4.77 -26.57
CA MET A 66 37.17 -4.14 -27.87
C MET A 66 36.70 -5.21 -28.86
N MET A 67 35.49 -5.09 -29.31
CA MET A 67 34.93 -5.91 -30.41
C MET A 67 35.72 -5.61 -31.68
N SER A 68 36.70 -6.47 -31.98
CA SER A 68 37.15 -6.69 -33.37
C SER A 68 36.10 -7.53 -34.07
N SER A 69 35.56 -7.00 -35.16
CA SER A 69 34.66 -7.65 -36.08
C SER A 69 35.22 -8.95 -36.61
N ASN A 70 34.71 -10.09 -36.17
CA ASN A 70 34.73 -11.34 -36.94
C ASN A 70 33.41 -12.09 -36.70
N TYR A 71 32.57 -12.05 -37.69
CA TYR A 71 31.40 -12.91 -37.80
C TYR A 71 31.87 -14.36 -37.92
N SER A 72 31.52 -15.20 -36.96
CA SER A 72 31.40 -16.65 -37.18
C SER A 72 30.17 -17.14 -36.43
N GLU A 73 29.29 -17.73 -37.19
CA GLU A 73 28.10 -18.43 -36.76
C GLU A 73 28.46 -19.53 -35.75
N SER A 74 27.92 -19.45 -34.53
CA SER A 74 27.69 -20.67 -33.74
C SER A 74 26.66 -20.39 -32.61
N ASN A 75 25.56 -21.14 -32.71
CA ASN A 75 24.66 -21.61 -31.64
C ASN A 75 24.04 -20.57 -30.70
N TYR A 76 22.83 -20.18 -31.07
CA TYR A 76 21.82 -19.62 -30.20
C TYR A 76 21.30 -20.72 -29.26
N ASP A 77 21.93 -20.92 -28.12
CA ASP A 77 21.32 -21.60 -26.97
C ASP A 77 21.46 -20.70 -25.73
N GLY A 78 20.32 -20.30 -25.22
CA GLY A 78 20.25 -19.61 -23.92
C GLY A 78 19.92 -18.14 -23.97
N ILE A 79 18.81 -17.75 -24.60
CA ILE A 79 18.12 -16.51 -24.22
C ILE A 79 17.52 -16.78 -22.85
N ASP A 80 18.02 -16.05 -21.86
CA ASP A 80 17.52 -16.13 -20.49
C ASP A 80 16.07 -15.59 -20.46
N TYR A 81 15.11 -16.50 -20.65
CA TYR A 81 13.67 -16.20 -20.61
C TYR A 81 13.27 -15.56 -19.27
N ASP A 82 13.95 -15.91 -18.18
CA ASP A 82 13.76 -15.30 -16.85
C ASP A 82 14.11 -13.81 -16.81
N ALA A 83 15.06 -13.34 -17.63
CA ALA A 83 15.38 -11.92 -17.72
C ALA A 83 14.29 -11.13 -18.48
N TYR A 84 13.71 -11.74 -19.53
CA TYR A 84 12.58 -11.16 -20.27
C TYR A 84 11.30 -11.16 -19.43
N GLU A 85 11.06 -12.21 -18.65
CA GLU A 85 9.90 -12.30 -17.76
C GLU A 85 9.97 -11.27 -16.60
N LYS A 86 11.18 -10.98 -16.10
CA LYS A 86 11.41 -9.90 -15.13
C LYS A 86 11.28 -8.49 -15.73
N LEU A 87 11.59 -8.32 -17.02
CA LEU A 87 11.38 -7.06 -17.75
C LEU A 87 9.92 -6.87 -18.17
N SER A 88 9.18 -7.95 -18.44
CA SER A 88 7.76 -7.89 -18.80
C SER A 88 6.82 -7.72 -17.59
N SER A 89 7.30 -7.89 -16.37
CA SER A 89 6.57 -7.57 -15.14
C SER A 89 6.64 -6.07 -14.76
N SER A 90 7.11 -5.19 -15.66
CA SER A 90 6.88 -3.76 -15.52
C SER A 90 5.37 -3.51 -15.58
N HIS A 91 4.79 -3.16 -14.45
CA HIS A 91 3.39 -2.82 -14.29
C HIS A 91 3.02 -1.72 -15.29
N GLN A 92 2.44 -2.10 -16.43
CA GLN A 92 1.99 -1.15 -17.43
C GLN A 92 0.76 -0.42 -16.89
N SER A 93 0.79 0.90 -16.89
CA SER A 93 -0.40 1.69 -16.59
C SER A 93 -1.48 1.44 -17.65
N LEU A 94 -2.76 1.65 -17.31
CA LEU A 94 -3.85 1.55 -18.29
C LEU A 94 -3.54 2.37 -19.55
N ARG A 95 -3.01 3.58 -19.36
CA ARG A 95 -2.57 4.47 -20.43
C ARG A 95 -1.50 3.84 -21.33
N GLU A 96 -0.44 3.29 -20.75
CA GLU A 96 0.65 2.63 -21.50
C GLU A 96 0.16 1.42 -22.25
N TYR A 97 -0.73 0.64 -21.64
CA TYR A 97 -1.32 -0.52 -22.26
C TYR A 97 -2.18 -0.17 -23.48
N LEU A 98 -3.02 0.86 -23.38
CA LEU A 98 -3.83 1.36 -24.51
C LEU A 98 -2.94 1.97 -25.61
N MET A 99 -1.91 2.74 -25.25
CA MET A 99 -0.95 3.28 -26.23
C MET A 99 -0.22 2.17 -26.98
N TRP A 100 0.16 1.10 -26.28
CA TRP A 100 0.78 -0.06 -26.90
C TRP A 100 -0.16 -0.75 -27.90
N GLN A 101 -1.44 -0.95 -27.54
CA GLN A 101 -2.44 -1.53 -28.44
C GLN A 101 -2.66 -0.66 -29.70
N ILE A 102 -2.75 0.66 -29.52
CA ILE A 102 -2.88 1.61 -30.65
C ILE A 102 -1.65 1.53 -31.56
N GLY A 103 -0.44 1.42 -30.97
CA GLY A 103 0.80 1.28 -31.74
C GLY A 103 0.88 -0.01 -32.56
N LEU A 104 0.22 -1.09 -32.12
CA LEU A 104 0.13 -2.35 -32.86
C LEU A 104 -0.94 -2.34 -33.95
N SER A 105 -1.94 -1.45 -33.82
CA SER A 105 -3.03 -1.36 -34.80
C SER A 105 -2.58 -0.58 -36.04
N SER A 106 -3.02 -1.00 -37.23
CA SER A 106 -2.75 -0.30 -38.49
C SER A 106 -3.66 0.93 -38.64
N ILE A 107 -3.31 2.00 -37.93
CA ILE A 107 -4.06 3.26 -37.91
C ILE A 107 -3.20 4.34 -38.58
N ASN A 108 -3.83 5.29 -39.29
CA ASN A 108 -3.14 6.43 -39.90
C ASN A 108 -2.47 7.30 -38.83
N GLU A 109 -1.36 7.99 -39.17
CA GLU A 109 -0.63 8.84 -38.24
C GLU A 109 -1.52 9.92 -37.58
N ASN A 110 -2.44 10.53 -38.33
CA ASN A 110 -3.39 11.50 -37.80
C ASN A 110 -4.37 10.86 -36.78
N ASP A 111 -4.94 9.71 -37.10
CA ASP A 111 -5.83 8.98 -36.20
C ASP A 111 -5.09 8.51 -34.95
N GLN A 112 -3.81 8.13 -35.07
CA GLN A 112 -2.96 7.74 -33.96
C GLN A 112 -2.69 8.90 -33.02
N PHE A 113 -2.42 10.10 -33.56
CA PHE A 113 -2.28 11.31 -32.76
C PHE A 113 -3.57 11.65 -32.00
N ILE A 114 -4.73 11.55 -32.65
CA ILE A 114 -6.04 11.74 -32.01
C ILE A 114 -6.23 10.73 -30.89
N ALA A 115 -5.92 9.45 -31.14
CA ALA A 115 -6.07 8.36 -30.18
C ALA A 115 -5.22 8.58 -28.93
N TYR A 116 -3.96 8.98 -29.07
CA TYR A 116 -3.09 9.27 -27.92
C TYR A 116 -3.63 10.42 -27.06
N ASN A 117 -4.14 11.46 -27.69
CA ASN A 117 -4.76 12.56 -26.96
C ASN A 117 -6.06 12.14 -26.24
N ILE A 118 -6.90 11.31 -26.84
CA ILE A 118 -8.11 10.78 -26.19
C ILE A 118 -7.72 9.91 -24.96
N ILE A 119 -6.70 9.05 -25.09
CA ILE A 119 -6.22 8.18 -24.02
C ILE A 119 -5.76 9.00 -22.80
N ASP A 120 -5.17 10.18 -23.00
CA ASP A 120 -4.73 11.05 -21.92
C ASP A 120 -5.90 11.59 -21.05
N TYR A 121 -7.11 11.57 -21.57
CA TYR A 121 -8.33 11.97 -20.85
C TYR A 121 -9.16 10.79 -20.35
N ILE A 122 -8.64 9.57 -20.40
CA ILE A 122 -9.29 8.40 -19.82
C ILE A 122 -8.79 8.22 -18.39
N ASN A 123 -9.72 8.11 -17.43
CA ASN A 123 -9.40 7.86 -16.02
C ASN A 123 -9.07 6.37 -15.76
N ASP A 124 -8.60 6.08 -14.54
CA ASP A 124 -8.23 4.71 -14.13
C ASP A 124 -9.43 3.74 -14.11
N ASP A 125 -10.66 4.22 -14.00
CA ASP A 125 -11.87 3.40 -14.11
C ASP A 125 -12.21 3.05 -15.57
N GLY A 126 -11.61 3.75 -16.55
CA GLY A 126 -11.81 3.53 -17.99
C GLY A 126 -12.81 4.48 -18.66
N PHE A 127 -13.24 5.56 -17.98
CA PHE A 127 -14.19 6.55 -18.52
C PHE A 127 -13.48 7.80 -19.04
N LEU A 128 -14.08 8.41 -20.06
CA LEU A 128 -13.65 9.69 -20.57
C LEU A 128 -14.01 10.81 -19.58
N THR A 129 -13.03 11.63 -19.19
CA THR A 129 -13.23 12.73 -18.23
C THR A 129 -13.77 13.98 -18.86
N GLU A 130 -13.45 14.22 -20.13
CA GLU A 130 -13.84 15.41 -20.88
C GLU A 130 -14.91 15.08 -21.92
N SER A 131 -15.72 16.09 -22.29
CA SER A 131 -16.71 15.93 -23.36
C SER A 131 -16.04 15.82 -24.73
N ILE A 132 -16.68 15.13 -25.68
CA ILE A 132 -16.17 14.99 -27.06
C ILE A 132 -16.05 16.37 -27.72
N GLU A 133 -16.92 17.32 -27.36
CA GLU A 133 -16.93 18.68 -27.87
C GLU A 133 -15.69 19.47 -27.39
N ASP A 134 -15.34 19.35 -26.12
CA ASP A 134 -14.14 19.99 -25.56
C ASP A 134 -12.86 19.39 -26.16
N LEU A 135 -12.80 18.09 -26.35
CA LEU A 135 -11.70 17.41 -27.05
C LEU A 135 -11.56 17.91 -28.49
N TYR A 136 -12.66 18.10 -29.20
CA TYR A 136 -12.62 18.67 -30.55
C TYR A 136 -12.04 20.07 -30.56
N ILE A 137 -12.44 20.93 -29.62
CA ILE A 137 -11.94 22.33 -29.52
C ILE A 137 -10.43 22.31 -29.21
N LEU A 138 -9.96 21.42 -28.37
CA LEU A 138 -8.54 21.28 -27.99
C LEU A 138 -7.69 20.80 -29.18
N LEU A 139 -8.13 19.78 -29.88
CA LEU A 139 -7.38 19.13 -30.96
C LEU A 139 -7.37 19.98 -32.24
N LYS A 140 -8.45 20.71 -32.53
CA LYS A 140 -8.55 21.60 -33.69
C LYS A 140 -7.51 22.72 -33.68
N LYS A 141 -6.95 23.07 -32.53
CA LYS A 141 -5.86 24.07 -32.43
C LYS A 141 -4.56 23.59 -33.08
N ASN A 142 -4.33 22.27 -33.11
CA ASN A 142 -3.06 21.70 -33.51
C ASN A 142 -3.09 21.06 -34.90
N ILE A 143 -4.25 20.53 -35.32
CA ILE A 143 -4.43 19.81 -36.59
C ILE A 143 -5.81 20.12 -37.15
N GLU A 144 -5.93 20.13 -38.50
CA GLU A 144 -7.23 20.20 -39.19
C GLU A 144 -7.95 18.87 -39.06
N ILE A 145 -8.89 18.77 -38.11
CA ILE A 145 -9.63 17.55 -37.78
C ILE A 145 -11.12 17.81 -37.87
N THR A 146 -11.88 16.83 -38.35
CA THR A 146 -13.34 16.86 -38.35
C THR A 146 -13.89 16.19 -37.08
N PHE A 147 -15.06 16.60 -36.63
CA PHE A 147 -15.74 15.98 -35.48
C PHE A 147 -16.01 14.48 -35.70
N GLN A 148 -16.28 14.08 -36.95
CA GLN A 148 -16.52 12.69 -37.31
C GLN A 148 -15.28 11.79 -37.15
N GLU A 149 -14.08 12.34 -37.40
CA GLU A 149 -12.81 11.59 -37.22
C GLU A 149 -12.56 11.30 -35.75
N ILE A 150 -12.80 12.25 -34.85
CA ILE A 150 -12.67 12.02 -33.40
C ILE A 150 -13.64 10.92 -32.95
N PHE A 151 -14.88 10.97 -33.43
CA PHE A 151 -15.90 9.97 -33.08
C PHE A 151 -15.51 8.57 -33.59
N ALA A 152 -14.96 8.48 -34.81
CA ALA A 152 -14.48 7.22 -35.38
C ALA A 152 -13.30 6.62 -34.59
N VAL A 153 -12.36 7.48 -34.19
CA VAL A 153 -11.20 7.06 -33.36
C VAL A 153 -11.64 6.64 -31.96
N LEU A 154 -12.54 7.41 -31.32
CA LEU A 154 -13.11 7.05 -30.03
C LEU A 154 -13.81 5.70 -30.09
N HIS A 155 -14.59 5.45 -31.13
CA HIS A 155 -15.26 4.13 -31.34
C HIS A 155 -14.24 2.99 -31.47
N LYS A 156 -13.10 3.21 -32.14
CA LYS A 156 -12.01 2.23 -32.19
C LYS A 156 -11.44 1.97 -30.80
N ILE A 157 -11.21 3.01 -29.98
CA ILE A 157 -10.70 2.90 -28.60
C ILE A 157 -11.67 2.08 -27.73
N GLN A 158 -12.96 2.29 -27.87
CA GLN A 158 -14.00 1.59 -27.10
C GLN A 158 -14.03 0.06 -27.33
N TYR A 159 -13.47 -0.40 -28.45
CA TYR A 159 -13.34 -1.83 -28.77
C TYR A 159 -11.92 -2.39 -28.52
N LEU A 160 -11.02 -1.60 -27.93
CA LEU A 160 -9.74 -2.12 -27.40
C LEU A 160 -9.97 -2.96 -26.14
N ASP A 161 -8.98 -3.76 -25.77
CA ASP A 161 -9.01 -4.54 -24.52
C ASP A 161 -8.53 -3.68 -23.34
N PRO A 162 -9.31 -3.59 -22.27
CA PRO A 162 -10.65 -4.15 -22.00
C PRO A 162 -11.78 -3.36 -22.66
N ILE A 163 -12.76 -4.09 -23.18
CA ILE A 163 -13.86 -3.50 -23.96
C ILE A 163 -14.71 -2.54 -23.12
N GLY A 164 -15.11 -1.43 -23.74
CA GLY A 164 -15.90 -0.38 -23.08
C GLY A 164 -15.06 0.73 -22.46
N ILE A 165 -13.74 0.74 -22.67
CA ILE A 165 -12.86 1.86 -22.29
C ILE A 165 -13.15 3.08 -23.16
N GLY A 166 -13.00 4.30 -22.58
CA GLY A 166 -13.31 5.54 -23.29
C GLY A 166 -14.82 5.81 -23.43
N ALA A 167 -15.64 5.11 -22.68
CA ALA A 167 -17.06 5.39 -22.62
C ALA A 167 -17.32 6.73 -21.93
N THR A 168 -18.33 7.47 -22.42
CA THR A 168 -18.74 8.77 -21.83
C THR A 168 -19.62 8.61 -20.59
N SER A 169 -20.32 7.47 -20.47
CA SER A 169 -21.21 7.17 -19.34
C SER A 169 -21.19 5.67 -19.03
N LEU A 170 -21.65 5.30 -17.82
CA LEU A 170 -21.81 3.89 -17.42
C LEU A 170 -22.72 3.14 -18.38
N LYS A 171 -23.83 3.76 -18.77
CA LYS A 171 -24.79 3.22 -19.73
C LYS A 171 -24.11 2.89 -21.07
N ASN A 172 -23.30 3.82 -21.59
CA ASN A 172 -22.55 3.60 -22.83
C ASN A 172 -21.57 2.45 -22.71
N CYS A 173 -20.81 2.38 -21.61
CA CYS A 173 -19.87 1.28 -21.34
C CYS A 173 -20.56 -0.08 -21.34
N LEU A 174 -21.65 -0.22 -20.60
CA LEU A 174 -22.39 -1.48 -20.51
C LEU A 174 -23.06 -1.86 -21.83
N SER A 175 -23.56 -0.89 -22.60
CA SER A 175 -24.17 -1.13 -23.92
C SER A 175 -23.13 -1.65 -24.93
N ILE A 176 -21.88 -1.10 -24.90
CA ILE A 176 -20.80 -1.56 -25.77
C ILE A 176 -20.40 -3.02 -25.41
N GLN A 177 -20.24 -3.29 -24.11
CA GLN A 177 -19.91 -4.63 -23.62
C GLN A 177 -21.01 -5.65 -23.94
N LEU A 178 -22.28 -5.32 -23.71
CA LEU A 178 -23.42 -6.18 -24.02
C LEU A 178 -23.45 -6.52 -25.50
N LYS A 179 -23.27 -5.51 -26.37
CA LYS A 179 -23.26 -5.70 -27.82
C LYS A 179 -22.09 -6.54 -28.30
N HIS A 180 -20.95 -6.50 -27.62
CA HIS A 180 -19.77 -7.26 -28.00
C HIS A 180 -19.82 -8.72 -27.50
N TYR A 181 -20.19 -8.93 -26.23
CA TYR A 181 -20.10 -10.26 -25.60
C TYR A 181 -21.37 -11.10 -25.74
N HIS A 182 -22.55 -10.47 -25.83
CA HIS A 182 -23.85 -11.16 -25.71
C HIS A 182 -24.83 -10.82 -26.83
N LYS A 183 -24.35 -10.41 -28.01
CA LYS A 183 -25.20 -10.00 -29.13
C LYS A 183 -26.20 -11.07 -29.58
N ASP A 184 -25.80 -12.35 -29.52
CA ASP A 184 -26.58 -13.48 -30.00
C ASP A 184 -27.35 -14.19 -28.86
N HIS A 185 -27.45 -13.58 -27.66
CA HIS A 185 -28.15 -14.18 -26.53
C HIS A 185 -29.65 -13.86 -26.59
N ASP A 186 -30.50 -14.84 -26.24
CA ASP A 186 -31.95 -14.71 -26.31
C ASP A 186 -32.52 -13.57 -25.42
N ASP A 187 -31.83 -13.24 -24.32
CA ASP A 187 -32.21 -12.18 -23.38
C ASP A 187 -31.56 -10.82 -23.65
N TYR A 188 -30.92 -10.65 -24.83
CA TYR A 188 -30.24 -9.40 -25.20
C TYR A 188 -31.16 -8.19 -25.14
N ASP A 189 -32.35 -8.25 -25.73
CA ASP A 189 -33.31 -7.15 -25.79
C ASP A 189 -33.78 -6.70 -24.41
N LEU A 190 -33.97 -7.66 -23.49
CA LEU A 190 -34.34 -7.36 -22.10
C LEU A 190 -33.18 -6.73 -21.33
N ALA A 191 -31.95 -7.22 -21.53
CA ALA A 191 -30.78 -6.63 -20.91
C ALA A 191 -30.52 -5.21 -21.41
N GLU A 192 -30.75 -4.92 -22.70
CA GLU A 192 -30.66 -3.57 -23.28
C GLU A 192 -31.72 -2.63 -22.68
N ILE A 193 -32.95 -3.11 -22.45
CA ILE A 193 -34.00 -2.33 -21.78
C ILE A 193 -33.58 -1.99 -20.33
N ILE A 194 -32.96 -2.92 -19.60
CA ILE A 194 -32.48 -2.69 -18.24
C ILE A 194 -31.39 -1.61 -18.24
N ILE A 195 -30.39 -1.71 -19.13
CA ILE A 195 -29.31 -0.74 -19.25
C ILE A 195 -29.84 0.64 -19.66
N ASN A 196 -30.86 0.69 -20.54
CA ASN A 196 -31.45 1.97 -20.99
C ASN A 196 -32.23 2.72 -19.89
N LYS A 197 -32.63 2.03 -18.82
CA LYS A 197 -33.23 2.68 -17.62
C LYS A 197 -32.20 3.32 -16.68
N LEU A 198 -30.91 3.11 -16.90
CA LEU A 198 -29.86 3.86 -16.18
C LEU A 198 -29.89 5.32 -16.60
N GLU A 199 -29.84 6.21 -15.61
CA GLU A 199 -29.70 7.65 -15.86
C GLU A 199 -28.25 7.95 -16.34
N ASP A 200 -28.09 8.84 -17.31
CA ASP A 200 -26.80 9.13 -17.94
C ASP A 200 -25.81 9.87 -17.00
N ASP A 201 -26.34 10.59 -15.96
CA ASP A 201 -25.54 11.41 -15.04
C ASP A 201 -25.02 10.68 -13.81
N ILE A 202 -25.15 9.36 -13.76
CA ILE A 202 -24.77 8.59 -12.58
C ILE A 202 -23.25 8.32 -12.59
N ASN A 203 -22.54 8.88 -11.60
CA ASN A 203 -21.12 8.62 -11.37
C ASN A 203 -20.88 7.13 -11.07
N PRO A 204 -20.05 6.43 -11.87
CA PRO A 204 -19.80 4.99 -11.68
C PRO A 204 -19.20 4.64 -10.31
N SER A 205 -18.60 5.63 -9.61
CA SER A 205 -17.97 5.44 -8.30
C SER A 205 -18.96 5.38 -7.13
N THR A 206 -20.21 5.86 -7.31
CA THR A 206 -21.17 6.02 -6.20
C THR A 206 -22.28 4.99 -6.18
N ILE A 207 -22.46 4.18 -7.25
CA ILE A 207 -23.54 3.20 -7.32
C ILE A 207 -23.09 1.84 -6.83
N SER A 208 -23.89 1.26 -5.96
CA SER A 208 -23.94 -0.17 -5.76
C SER A 208 -24.70 -0.78 -6.93
N PHE A 209 -23.98 -1.30 -7.93
CA PHE A 209 -24.54 -1.97 -9.09
C PHE A 209 -25.48 -3.13 -8.70
N ASP A 210 -25.18 -3.80 -7.59
CA ASP A 210 -26.04 -4.84 -7.02
C ASP A 210 -27.38 -4.30 -6.53
N ALA A 211 -27.44 -3.06 -6.03
CA ALA A 211 -28.70 -2.45 -5.60
C ALA A 211 -29.60 -2.11 -6.79
N PHE A 212 -29.01 -1.62 -7.90
CA PHE A 212 -29.75 -1.33 -9.13
C PHE A 212 -30.34 -2.60 -9.75
N THR A 213 -29.54 -3.66 -9.88
CA THR A 213 -30.01 -4.92 -10.47
C THR A 213 -31.05 -5.60 -9.61
N SER A 214 -31.03 -5.46 -8.29
CA SER A 214 -32.00 -6.05 -7.36
C SER A 214 -33.40 -5.47 -7.48
N GLU A 215 -33.60 -4.30 -8.08
CA GLU A 215 -34.93 -3.74 -8.37
C GLU A 215 -35.65 -4.52 -9.45
N PHE A 216 -34.91 -5.01 -10.46
CA PHE A 216 -35.48 -5.75 -11.60
C PHE A 216 -35.73 -7.24 -11.28
N GLU A 217 -35.04 -7.81 -10.29
CA GLU A 217 -35.27 -9.19 -9.85
C GLU A 217 -36.71 -9.43 -9.33
N LYS A 218 -37.44 -8.34 -9.00
CA LYS A 218 -38.84 -8.41 -8.52
C LYS A 218 -39.86 -8.57 -9.64
N ASP A 219 -39.49 -8.33 -10.90
CA ASP A 219 -40.44 -8.25 -12.02
C ASP A 219 -40.70 -9.59 -12.74
N GLY A 220 -40.16 -10.72 -12.23
CA GLY A 220 -40.44 -12.07 -12.69
C GLY A 220 -39.27 -12.83 -13.27
N GLU A 221 -39.42 -14.15 -13.47
CA GLU A 221 -38.36 -15.08 -13.92
C GLU A 221 -37.64 -14.65 -15.21
N LYS A 222 -38.36 -13.98 -16.14
CA LYS A 222 -37.77 -13.52 -17.41
C LYS A 222 -36.72 -12.40 -17.22
N TYR A 223 -36.89 -11.57 -16.20
CA TYR A 223 -35.89 -10.52 -15.92
C TYR A 223 -34.71 -11.04 -15.13
N MET A 224 -34.80 -12.20 -14.47
CA MET A 224 -33.70 -12.78 -13.73
C MET A 224 -32.51 -13.12 -14.64
N ALA A 225 -32.73 -13.79 -15.75
CA ALA A 225 -31.69 -14.14 -16.71
C ALA A 225 -31.05 -12.90 -17.33
N ALA A 226 -31.85 -11.90 -17.74
CA ALA A 226 -31.33 -10.63 -18.25
C ALA A 226 -30.54 -9.85 -17.19
N THR A 227 -30.95 -9.92 -15.93
CA THR A 227 -30.22 -9.28 -14.80
C THR A 227 -28.88 -9.98 -14.52
N GLU A 228 -28.81 -11.31 -14.65
CA GLU A 228 -27.55 -12.06 -14.53
C GLU A 228 -26.59 -11.70 -15.67
N LEU A 229 -27.08 -11.52 -16.90
CA LEU A 229 -26.26 -11.03 -18.01
C LEU A 229 -25.69 -9.65 -17.71
N VAL A 230 -26.50 -8.70 -17.24
CA VAL A 230 -26.04 -7.37 -16.88
C VAL A 230 -25.05 -7.42 -15.72
N LYS A 231 -25.22 -8.30 -14.73
CA LYS A 231 -24.26 -8.54 -13.64
C LYS A 231 -22.94 -9.13 -14.10
N SER A 232 -22.91 -9.85 -15.20
CA SER A 232 -21.68 -10.40 -15.78
C SER A 232 -20.78 -9.34 -16.43
N LEU A 233 -21.35 -8.17 -16.79
CA LEU A 233 -20.61 -7.06 -17.40
C LEU A 233 -19.79 -6.31 -16.35
N ASN A 234 -18.67 -5.73 -16.80
CA ASN A 234 -17.79 -4.97 -15.93
C ASN A 234 -18.13 -3.48 -15.94
N PRO A 235 -18.65 -2.90 -14.85
CA PRO A 235 -18.97 -1.49 -14.77
C PRO A 235 -17.73 -0.57 -14.76
N ARG A 236 -16.52 -1.11 -14.55
CA ARG A 236 -15.26 -0.36 -14.51
C ARG A 236 -14.16 -1.14 -15.21
N PRO A 237 -14.12 -1.10 -16.55
CA PRO A 237 -13.19 -1.91 -17.32
C PRO A 237 -11.72 -1.58 -17.06
N GLY A 238 -11.39 -0.31 -16.78
CA GLY A 238 -10.02 0.14 -16.49
C GLY A 238 -9.41 -0.50 -15.24
N ASN A 239 -10.24 -0.84 -14.25
CA ASN A 239 -9.77 -1.42 -12.99
C ASN A 239 -9.13 -2.81 -13.13
N ILE A 240 -9.36 -3.53 -14.22
CA ILE A 240 -8.71 -4.83 -14.47
C ILE A 240 -7.19 -4.65 -14.53
N ILE A 241 -6.75 -3.60 -15.21
CA ILE A 241 -5.32 -3.30 -15.40
C ILE A 241 -4.80 -2.42 -14.27
N ALA A 242 -5.54 -1.39 -13.86
CA ALA A 242 -5.15 -0.46 -12.81
C ALA A 242 -4.94 -1.14 -11.45
N ARG A 243 -5.73 -2.17 -11.10
CA ARG A 243 -5.55 -2.93 -9.85
C ARG A 243 -4.20 -3.64 -9.74
N SER A 244 -3.56 -3.98 -10.85
CA SER A 244 -2.22 -4.56 -10.82
C SER A 244 -1.14 -3.56 -10.36
N LEU A 245 -1.39 -2.25 -10.51
CA LEU A 245 -0.47 -1.17 -10.13
C LEU A 245 -0.50 -0.85 -8.62
N TYR A 246 -1.63 -1.06 -7.97
CA TYR A 246 -1.84 -0.65 -6.56
C TYR A 246 -1.56 -1.73 -5.53
N GLN A 247 -1.01 -2.87 -5.91
CA GLN A 247 -0.41 -3.77 -4.95
C GLN A 247 0.95 -3.20 -4.50
N GLU A 248 0.92 -2.12 -3.75
CA GLU A 248 2.09 -1.70 -2.99
C GLU A 248 2.50 -2.84 -2.07
N HIS A 249 3.49 -3.61 -2.48
CA HIS A 249 4.10 -4.63 -1.64
C HIS A 249 4.85 -3.93 -0.50
N ILE A 250 4.18 -3.81 0.64
CA ILE A 250 4.80 -3.29 1.85
C ILE A 250 5.86 -4.29 2.28
N ALA A 251 7.12 -3.95 2.08
CA ALA A 251 8.23 -4.73 2.58
C ALA A 251 8.30 -4.60 4.11
N PRO A 252 8.15 -5.71 4.88
CA PRO A 252 8.12 -5.68 6.34
C PRO A 252 9.51 -5.44 6.91
N ASP A 253 9.63 -4.54 7.91
CA ASP A 253 10.90 -4.27 8.63
C ASP A 253 11.35 -5.47 9.48
N ILE A 254 10.40 -6.26 9.99
CA ILE A 254 10.63 -7.38 10.92
C ILE A 254 9.93 -8.62 10.41
N ILE A 255 10.58 -9.76 10.56
CA ILE A 255 10.04 -11.07 10.19
C ILE A 255 9.94 -11.93 11.45
N ILE A 256 8.77 -12.56 11.65
CA ILE A 256 8.55 -13.50 12.74
C ILE A 256 8.36 -14.88 12.16
N THR A 257 9.25 -15.79 12.55
CA THR A 257 9.22 -17.20 12.14
C THR A 257 9.15 -18.10 13.35
N LYS A 258 8.61 -19.29 13.15
CA LYS A 258 8.60 -20.33 14.20
C LYS A 258 9.67 -21.36 13.86
N LYS A 259 10.75 -21.43 14.68
CA LYS A 259 11.82 -22.42 14.56
C LYS A 259 11.86 -23.26 15.86
N ASP A 260 11.90 -24.55 15.74
CA ASP A 260 11.97 -25.49 16.89
C ASP A 260 10.91 -25.24 17.99
N GLY A 261 9.69 -24.88 17.58
CA GLY A 261 8.60 -24.58 18.50
C GLY A 261 8.67 -23.21 19.18
N LYS A 262 9.75 -22.44 19.00
CA LYS A 262 9.94 -21.09 19.56
C LYS A 262 9.71 -20.03 18.48
N TRP A 263 9.13 -18.91 18.89
CA TRP A 263 8.96 -17.75 18.01
C TRP A 263 10.26 -16.94 17.97
N LEU A 264 10.79 -16.75 16.77
CA LEU A 264 12.01 -15.98 16.52
C LEU A 264 11.64 -14.67 15.80
N THR A 265 12.18 -13.56 16.30
CA THR A 265 11.99 -12.22 15.74
C THR A 265 13.31 -11.74 15.17
N GLU A 266 13.35 -11.50 13.87
CA GLU A 266 14.53 -11.08 13.11
C GLU A 266 14.21 -9.81 12.31
N LEU A 267 15.24 -8.97 12.06
CA LEU A 267 15.11 -7.86 11.12
C LEU A 267 15.15 -8.41 9.69
N ASN A 268 14.40 -7.79 8.80
CA ASN A 268 14.44 -8.16 7.39
C ASN A 268 15.79 -7.77 6.77
N PRO A 269 16.59 -8.73 6.31
CA PRO A 269 17.89 -8.43 5.73
C PRO A 269 17.82 -7.63 4.40
N SER A 270 16.69 -7.74 3.67
CA SER A 270 16.49 -7.05 2.40
C SER A 270 16.33 -5.52 2.55
N ILE A 271 15.86 -5.06 3.73
CA ILE A 271 15.65 -3.64 4.00
C ILE A 271 16.81 -3.02 4.77
N ASN A 272 17.64 -3.87 5.38
CA ASN A 272 18.74 -3.39 6.22
C ASN A 272 19.93 -2.98 5.34
N PRO A 273 20.20 -1.68 5.18
CA PRO A 273 21.28 -1.23 4.31
C PRO A 273 22.64 -1.65 4.86
N LYS A 274 23.43 -2.28 4.03
CA LYS A 274 24.80 -2.69 4.35
C LYS A 274 25.76 -1.55 3.99
N ILE A 275 26.02 -0.67 4.94
CA ILE A 275 26.93 0.47 4.78
C ILE A 275 28.18 0.21 5.56
N ARG A 276 29.32 0.55 4.97
CA ARG A 276 30.63 0.46 5.61
C ARG A 276 31.45 1.73 5.42
N ILE A 277 32.52 1.85 6.21
CA ILE A 277 33.54 2.91 6.03
C ILE A 277 34.52 2.41 5.00
N ASN A 278 34.81 3.25 4.00
CA ASN A 278 35.81 2.97 3.00
C ASN A 278 37.21 2.99 3.63
N LYS A 279 37.84 1.79 3.71
CA LYS A 279 39.15 1.60 4.31
C LYS A 279 40.27 2.28 3.52
N ALA A 280 40.13 2.47 2.21
CA ALA A 280 41.09 3.15 1.38
C ALA A 280 41.27 4.61 1.80
N TYR A 281 40.16 5.32 2.03
CA TYR A 281 40.19 6.70 2.53
C TYR A 281 40.72 6.80 3.98
N GLU A 282 40.46 5.81 4.83
CA GLU A 282 41.00 5.78 6.20
C GLU A 282 42.54 5.66 6.19
N ASN A 283 43.08 4.91 5.24
CA ASN A 283 44.56 4.80 5.08
C ASN A 283 45.20 6.05 4.49
N LEU A 284 44.50 6.81 3.65
CA LEU A 284 44.98 8.09 3.11
C LEU A 284 45.24 9.13 4.20
N MET A 285 44.49 9.05 5.34
CA MET A 285 44.77 9.95 6.49
C MET A 285 46.18 9.95 6.98
N LYS A 286 46.90 8.83 6.87
CA LYS A 286 48.29 8.69 7.36
C LYS A 286 49.28 9.49 6.54
N ASN A 287 48.91 9.85 5.30
CA ASN A 287 49.81 10.48 4.34
C ASN A 287 49.53 11.98 4.09
N ILE A 288 48.50 12.56 4.75
CA ILE A 288 48.14 13.97 4.55
C ILE A 288 49.09 14.87 5.34
N SER A 289 49.72 15.85 4.66
CA SER A 289 50.70 16.77 5.27
C SER A 289 50.07 18.09 5.76
N LYS A 290 48.96 18.54 5.13
CA LYS A 290 48.31 19.80 5.46
C LYS A 290 47.34 19.66 6.65
N GLN A 291 47.38 20.63 7.56
CA GLN A 291 46.63 20.63 8.80
C GLN A 291 45.11 20.76 8.56
N GLU A 292 44.71 21.62 7.62
CA GLU A 292 43.30 21.87 7.25
C GLU A 292 42.66 20.61 6.67
N ASP A 293 43.35 19.90 5.80
CA ASP A 293 42.87 18.66 5.20
C ASP A 293 42.73 17.56 6.26
N LYS A 294 43.60 17.54 7.27
CA LYS A 294 43.51 16.60 8.41
C LYS A 294 42.25 16.82 9.24
N GLU A 295 41.88 18.08 9.52
CA GLU A 295 40.69 18.42 10.29
C GLU A 295 39.44 18.06 9.51
N TYR A 296 39.38 18.36 8.21
CA TYR A 296 38.27 17.99 7.34
C TYR A 296 38.05 16.47 7.33
N VAL A 297 39.06 15.69 7.07
CA VAL A 297 39.02 14.23 7.04
C VAL A 297 38.63 13.66 8.39
N ARG A 298 39.17 14.18 9.50
CA ARG A 298 38.84 13.74 10.85
C ARG A 298 37.38 13.97 11.18
N THR A 299 36.84 15.15 10.83
CA THR A 299 35.44 15.51 11.08
C THR A 299 34.49 14.61 10.28
N ASN A 300 34.76 14.41 8.98
CA ASN A 300 33.92 13.55 8.14
C ASN A 300 33.99 12.07 8.56
N LEU A 301 35.13 11.57 8.93
CA LEU A 301 35.28 10.21 9.48
C LEU A 301 34.53 10.06 10.80
N GLN A 302 34.58 11.06 11.67
CA GLN A 302 33.82 11.04 12.93
C GLN A 302 32.31 11.06 12.67
N ASN A 303 31.85 11.87 11.73
CA ASN A 303 30.46 11.93 11.30
C ASN A 303 29.99 10.60 10.70
N ALA A 304 30.81 9.96 9.84
CA ALA A 304 30.53 8.65 9.27
C ALA A 304 30.41 7.57 10.36
N LYS A 305 31.36 7.51 11.31
CA LYS A 305 31.32 6.57 12.45
C LYS A 305 30.08 6.78 13.31
N PHE A 306 29.72 8.04 13.55
CA PHE A 306 28.52 8.38 14.33
C PHE A 306 27.25 7.93 13.60
N PHE A 307 27.15 8.18 12.30
CA PHE A 307 25.99 7.80 11.49
C PHE A 307 25.78 6.28 11.48
N LEU A 308 26.84 5.50 11.26
CA LEU A 308 26.78 4.04 11.31
C LEU A 308 26.35 3.52 12.69
N LYS A 309 26.89 4.12 13.77
CA LYS A 309 26.50 3.77 15.14
C LYS A 309 25.03 4.11 15.41
N ALA A 310 24.53 5.23 14.88
CA ALA A 310 23.12 5.62 15.01
C ALA A 310 22.20 4.63 14.28
N LEU A 311 22.57 4.17 13.08
CA LEU A 311 21.83 3.13 12.34
C LEU A 311 21.82 1.79 13.09
N GLN A 312 22.96 1.36 13.61
CA GLN A 312 23.03 0.13 14.41
C GLN A 312 22.16 0.22 15.66
N ASN A 313 22.23 1.34 16.39
CA ASN A 313 21.39 1.58 17.57
C ASN A 313 19.91 1.58 17.22
N ARG A 314 19.51 2.20 16.08
CA ARG A 314 18.13 2.14 15.57
C ARG A 314 17.68 0.69 15.40
N ASN A 315 18.45 -0.11 14.69
CA ASN A 315 18.13 -1.50 14.38
C ASN A 315 18.01 -2.35 15.65
N LEU A 316 18.94 -2.20 16.58
CA LEU A 316 18.92 -2.88 17.88
C LEU A 316 17.70 -2.48 18.72
N THR A 317 17.34 -1.19 18.72
CA THR A 317 16.17 -0.69 19.45
C THR A 317 14.88 -1.25 18.88
N ILE A 318 14.69 -1.20 17.56
CA ILE A 318 13.52 -1.76 16.88
C ILE A 318 13.40 -3.26 17.18
N LEU A 319 14.49 -4.01 17.07
CA LEU A 319 14.50 -5.45 17.35
C LEU A 319 14.18 -5.75 18.82
N LYS A 320 14.72 -4.99 19.77
CA LYS A 320 14.47 -5.14 21.21
C LYS A 320 12.99 -4.89 21.52
N VAL A 321 12.42 -3.81 21.00
CA VAL A 321 11.00 -3.47 21.17
C VAL A 321 10.11 -4.55 20.57
N ALA A 322 10.39 -4.99 19.34
CA ALA A 322 9.63 -6.04 18.68
C ALA A 322 9.66 -7.36 19.45
N ARG A 323 10.81 -7.81 19.94
CA ARG A 323 10.93 -9.03 20.75
C ARG A 323 10.01 -9.00 21.96
N ILE A 324 9.99 -7.90 22.69
CA ILE A 324 9.14 -7.76 23.89
C ILE A 324 7.66 -7.75 23.52
N ILE A 325 7.27 -7.02 22.46
CA ILE A 325 5.89 -7.03 21.96
C ILE A 325 5.44 -8.47 21.68
N PHE A 326 6.23 -9.23 20.91
CA PHE A 326 5.81 -10.57 20.48
C PHE A 326 5.97 -11.64 21.56
N GLN A 327 6.82 -11.45 22.56
CA GLN A 327 6.82 -12.26 23.78
C GLN A 327 5.50 -12.11 24.54
N LYS A 328 4.92 -10.92 24.60
CA LYS A 328 3.61 -10.66 25.21
C LYS A 328 2.44 -11.10 24.33
N GLN A 329 2.64 -11.12 23.01
CA GLN A 329 1.61 -11.44 22.00
C GLN A 329 1.70 -12.86 21.42
N VAL A 330 2.27 -13.82 22.17
CA VAL A 330 2.35 -15.22 21.73
C VAL A 330 0.97 -15.82 21.44
N ASN A 331 -0.05 -15.43 22.20
CA ASN A 331 -1.42 -15.89 21.99
C ASN A 331 -1.98 -15.41 20.64
N PHE A 332 -1.68 -14.17 20.23
CA PHE A 332 -2.02 -13.65 18.90
C PHE A 332 -1.35 -14.48 17.79
N LEU A 333 -0.07 -14.78 17.91
CA LEU A 333 0.65 -15.57 16.90
C LEU A 333 0.05 -16.97 16.72
N ASN A 334 -0.49 -17.58 17.78
CA ASN A 334 -1.10 -18.90 17.72
C ASN A 334 -2.58 -18.86 17.27
N GLN A 335 -3.39 -17.95 17.81
CA GLN A 335 -4.85 -17.94 17.66
C GLN A 335 -5.40 -16.75 16.84
N GLY A 336 -4.58 -15.73 16.56
CA GLY A 336 -4.96 -14.51 15.83
C GLY A 336 -5.57 -13.43 16.71
N ASP A 337 -6.24 -12.45 16.09
CA ASP A 337 -6.77 -11.23 16.73
C ASP A 337 -7.68 -11.50 17.93
N VAL A 338 -8.41 -12.62 17.93
CA VAL A 338 -9.30 -12.99 19.04
C VAL A 338 -8.55 -13.19 20.36
N ALA A 339 -7.29 -13.64 20.30
CA ALA A 339 -6.45 -13.90 21.47
C ALA A 339 -5.38 -12.82 21.69
N MET A 340 -5.58 -11.63 21.14
CA MET A 340 -4.67 -10.52 21.32
C MET A 340 -4.72 -10.02 22.76
N ASN A 341 -3.55 -9.98 23.41
CA ASN A 341 -3.42 -9.42 24.76
C ASN A 341 -3.43 -7.88 24.69
N PRO A 342 -4.06 -7.17 25.64
CA PRO A 342 -3.94 -5.72 25.75
C PRO A 342 -2.49 -5.35 26.07
N LEU A 343 -2.00 -4.28 25.47
CA LEU A 343 -0.62 -3.85 25.62
C LEU A 343 -0.54 -2.32 25.53
N GLY A 344 -0.04 -1.67 26.59
CA GLY A 344 0.21 -0.25 26.63
C GLY A 344 1.63 0.12 26.20
N LEU A 345 1.82 1.33 25.68
CA LEU A 345 3.17 1.86 25.38
C LEU A 345 4.04 1.94 26.64
N LYS A 346 3.42 2.26 27.80
CA LYS A 346 4.10 2.35 29.10
C LYS A 346 4.67 1.01 29.57
N ASP A 347 3.95 -0.09 29.32
CA ASP A 347 4.36 -1.43 29.74
C ASP A 347 5.64 -1.88 29.02
N ILE A 348 5.78 -1.50 27.76
CA ILE A 348 6.98 -1.76 26.98
C ILE A 348 8.09 -0.79 27.36
N ALA A 349 7.77 0.49 27.57
CA ALA A 349 8.73 1.51 27.94
C ALA A 349 9.48 1.16 29.23
N THR A 350 8.77 0.66 30.25
CA THR A 350 9.35 0.20 31.50
C THR A 350 10.22 -1.02 31.34
N GLU A 351 9.85 -1.97 30.47
CA GLU A 351 10.58 -3.22 30.27
C GLU A 351 11.84 -3.04 29.41
N VAL A 352 11.78 -2.10 28.46
CA VAL A 352 12.92 -1.76 27.59
C VAL A 352 13.89 -0.78 28.27
N ASP A 353 13.45 -0.11 29.35
CA ASP A 353 14.13 1.00 30.01
C ASP A 353 14.32 2.21 29.06
N MET A 354 13.22 2.61 28.41
CA MET A 354 13.18 3.73 27.46
C MET A 354 11.94 4.59 27.71
N HIS A 355 11.99 5.84 27.21
CA HIS A 355 10.83 6.73 27.30
C HIS A 355 9.72 6.30 26.34
N GLU A 356 8.45 6.47 26.73
CA GLU A 356 7.27 6.10 25.95
C GLU A 356 7.27 6.72 24.54
N SER A 357 7.74 7.98 24.42
CA SER A 357 7.88 8.64 23.12
C SER A 357 8.86 7.94 22.18
N THR A 358 9.89 7.28 22.69
CA THR A 358 10.85 6.49 21.89
C THR A 358 10.19 5.23 21.36
N ILE A 359 9.41 4.54 22.19
CA ILE A 359 8.64 3.37 21.78
C ILE A 359 7.64 3.73 20.68
N SER A 360 6.89 4.83 20.86
CA SER A 360 5.96 5.32 19.84
C SER A 360 6.65 5.62 18.50
N ARG A 361 7.82 6.24 18.52
CA ARG A 361 8.62 6.52 17.31
C ARG A 361 9.13 5.25 16.63
N CYS A 362 9.51 4.24 17.40
CA CYS A 362 9.99 2.96 16.89
C CYS A 362 8.88 2.09 16.28
N THR A 363 7.62 2.31 16.65
CA THR A 363 6.49 1.45 16.26
C THR A 363 5.60 2.04 15.19
N ASN A 364 5.62 3.37 14.99
CA ASN A 364 4.86 4.03 13.93
C ASN A 364 5.50 3.76 12.56
N ASN A 365 4.67 3.46 11.56
CA ASN A 365 5.08 3.18 10.18
C ASN A 365 6.16 2.08 10.08
N LYS A 366 6.09 1.08 10.96
CA LYS A 366 6.93 -0.11 10.92
C LYS A 366 6.05 -1.34 10.78
N TYR A 367 6.39 -2.20 9.83
CA TYR A 367 5.61 -3.37 9.48
C TYR A 367 6.32 -4.64 9.92
N VAL A 368 5.51 -5.61 10.35
CA VAL A 368 5.97 -6.91 10.81
C VAL A 368 5.26 -7.99 10.02
N GLN A 369 6.02 -8.87 9.43
CA GLN A 369 5.52 -10.08 8.80
C GLN A 369 5.33 -11.16 9.86
N THR A 370 4.11 -11.62 9.99
CA THR A 370 3.74 -12.77 10.83
C THR A 370 3.23 -13.91 9.94
N PRO A 371 3.14 -15.15 10.40
CA PRO A 371 2.52 -16.24 9.64
C PRO A 371 1.05 -16.00 9.27
N ARG A 372 0.40 -15.00 9.88
CA ARG A 372 -1.01 -14.64 9.64
C ARG A 372 -1.18 -13.46 8.68
N GLY A 373 -0.09 -12.77 8.35
CA GLY A 373 -0.09 -11.59 7.47
C GLY A 373 0.88 -10.53 7.95
N VAL A 374 0.90 -9.41 7.21
CA VAL A 374 1.69 -8.23 7.52
C VAL A 374 0.86 -7.27 8.35
N TYR A 375 1.38 -6.84 9.49
CA TYR A 375 0.73 -5.91 10.41
C TYR A 375 1.64 -4.74 10.74
N GLU A 376 1.07 -3.55 10.94
CA GLU A 376 1.81 -2.44 11.54
C GLU A 376 2.09 -2.74 13.01
N MET A 377 3.29 -2.41 13.51
CA MET A 377 3.62 -2.63 14.94
C MET A 377 2.67 -1.91 15.89
N LYS A 378 2.11 -0.77 15.46
CA LYS A 378 1.12 0.00 16.23
C LYS A 378 -0.18 -0.78 16.46
N HIS A 379 -0.53 -1.73 15.60
CA HIS A 379 -1.72 -2.58 15.73
C HIS A 379 -1.76 -3.36 17.05
N PHE A 380 -0.59 -3.73 17.58
CA PHE A 380 -0.47 -4.50 18.82
C PHE A 380 -0.70 -3.70 20.11
N PHE A 381 -0.77 -2.37 20.00
CA PHE A 381 -1.12 -1.49 21.11
C PHE A 381 -2.62 -1.25 21.14
N SER A 382 -3.28 -1.81 22.11
CA SER A 382 -4.72 -1.72 22.27
C SER A 382 -5.11 -1.40 23.71
N SER A 383 -6.20 -0.64 23.87
CA SER A 383 -6.75 -0.32 25.20
C SER A 383 -7.27 -1.59 25.88
N GLU A 384 -7.12 -1.59 27.19
CA GLU A 384 -7.59 -2.64 28.09
C GLU A 384 -9.08 -2.49 28.37
N ILE A 385 -9.79 -3.62 28.42
CA ILE A 385 -11.17 -3.73 28.88
C ILE A 385 -11.22 -4.82 29.94
N ASN A 386 -11.80 -4.49 31.10
CA ASN A 386 -11.91 -5.40 32.24
C ASN A 386 -12.95 -6.50 31.95
N THR A 387 -12.62 -7.73 32.35
CA THR A 387 -13.55 -8.88 32.37
C THR A 387 -13.92 -9.26 33.80
N ASP A 388 -15.02 -10.00 33.96
CA ASP A 388 -15.48 -10.50 35.25
C ASP A 388 -14.50 -11.45 35.95
N TYR A 389 -13.66 -12.09 35.17
CA TYR A 389 -12.66 -13.05 35.67
C TYR A 389 -11.29 -12.44 35.94
N GLY A 390 -11.18 -11.09 35.97
CA GLY A 390 -9.90 -10.41 36.22
C GLY A 390 -8.89 -10.50 35.08
N LYS A 391 -9.26 -11.09 33.93
CA LYS A 391 -8.44 -11.05 32.72
C LYS A 391 -8.73 -9.77 31.95
N MET A 392 -7.70 -9.09 31.50
CA MET A 392 -7.82 -7.94 30.62
C MET A 392 -7.89 -8.42 29.16
N ILE A 393 -8.83 -7.92 28.39
CA ILE A 393 -8.98 -8.25 26.95
C ILE A 393 -8.77 -6.98 26.13
N SER A 394 -8.12 -7.13 24.98
CA SER A 394 -7.86 -6.02 24.08
C SER A 394 -9.14 -5.58 23.32
N SER A 395 -9.26 -4.31 23.02
CA SER A 395 -10.36 -3.78 22.20
C SER A 395 -10.39 -4.41 20.80
N THR A 396 -9.23 -4.75 20.26
CA THR A 396 -9.09 -5.44 18.96
C THR A 396 -9.64 -6.86 19.03
N ALA A 397 -9.37 -7.59 20.12
CA ALA A 397 -9.93 -8.94 20.32
C ALA A 397 -11.47 -8.90 20.38
N ILE A 398 -12.05 -7.91 21.06
CA ILE A 398 -13.50 -7.76 21.12
C ILE A 398 -14.10 -7.47 19.74
N LYS A 399 -13.46 -6.60 18.94
CA LYS A 399 -13.89 -6.33 17.56
C LYS A 399 -13.86 -7.60 16.69
N SER A 400 -12.80 -8.39 16.78
CA SER A 400 -12.68 -9.65 16.04
C SER A 400 -13.70 -10.70 16.50
N MET A 401 -14.02 -10.76 17.81
CA MET A 401 -15.09 -11.63 18.32
C MET A 401 -16.47 -11.19 17.82
N LEU A 402 -16.73 -9.86 17.79
CA LEU A 402 -17.96 -9.28 17.28
C LEU A 402 -18.16 -9.61 15.81
N GLU A 403 -17.11 -9.45 14.99
CA GLU A 403 -17.14 -9.82 13.57
C GLU A 403 -17.44 -11.30 13.37
N LYS A 404 -16.83 -12.19 14.17
CA LYS A 404 -17.11 -13.64 14.15
C LYS A 404 -18.53 -13.98 14.57
N ILE A 405 -19.12 -13.26 15.53
CA ILE A 405 -20.52 -13.47 15.94
C ILE A 405 -21.44 -13.06 14.79
N ILE A 406 -21.20 -11.92 14.16
CA ILE A 406 -22.02 -11.40 13.06
C ILE A 406 -21.87 -12.26 11.79
N SER A 407 -20.66 -12.74 11.48
CA SER A 407 -20.46 -13.62 10.32
C SER A 407 -21.17 -14.98 10.43
N LYS A 408 -21.43 -15.43 11.66
CA LYS A 408 -22.14 -16.67 11.96
C LYS A 408 -23.65 -16.48 12.22
N GLU A 409 -24.16 -15.22 12.20
CA GLU A 409 -25.57 -14.96 12.46
C GLU A 409 -26.46 -15.45 11.30
N ASP A 410 -27.70 -15.82 11.63
CA ASP A 410 -28.71 -16.12 10.63
C ASP A 410 -29.21 -14.81 9.99
N LYS A 411 -29.08 -14.70 8.67
CA LYS A 411 -29.50 -13.52 7.89
C LYS A 411 -31.01 -13.26 7.92
N SER A 412 -31.80 -14.27 8.28
CA SER A 412 -33.25 -14.14 8.45
C SER A 412 -33.62 -13.46 9.78
N CYS A 413 -32.80 -13.65 10.83
CA CYS A 413 -33.00 -13.10 12.17
C CYS A 413 -31.72 -12.52 12.76
N PRO A 414 -31.21 -11.39 12.23
CA PRO A 414 -29.93 -10.82 12.66
C PRO A 414 -29.97 -10.32 14.10
N LEU A 415 -28.87 -10.56 14.82
CA LEU A 415 -28.74 -10.23 16.24
C LEU A 415 -28.75 -8.71 16.47
N SER A 416 -29.49 -8.24 17.44
CA SER A 416 -29.45 -6.85 17.90
C SER A 416 -28.19 -6.56 18.71
N ASP A 417 -27.74 -5.29 18.77
CA ASP A 417 -26.57 -4.87 19.56
C ASP A 417 -26.69 -5.26 21.05
N SER A 418 -27.92 -5.35 21.60
CA SER A 418 -28.18 -5.86 22.96
C SER A 418 -27.93 -7.36 23.08
N GLN A 419 -28.42 -8.14 22.12
CA GLN A 419 -28.20 -9.60 22.12
C GLN A 419 -26.72 -9.96 21.93
N ILE A 420 -26.00 -9.17 21.11
CA ILE A 420 -24.55 -9.33 20.95
C ILE A 420 -23.84 -9.01 22.27
N ALA A 421 -24.23 -7.93 22.96
CA ALA A 421 -23.68 -7.59 24.29
C ALA A 421 -23.95 -8.69 25.31
N ASP A 422 -25.16 -9.28 25.33
CA ASP A 422 -25.53 -10.38 26.21
C ASP A 422 -24.71 -11.66 25.92
N ASN A 423 -24.45 -11.95 24.65
CA ASN A 423 -23.61 -13.08 24.25
C ASN A 423 -22.14 -12.89 24.68
N LEU A 424 -21.60 -11.67 24.54
CA LEU A 424 -20.25 -11.35 25.03
C LEU A 424 -20.19 -11.39 26.56
N ASN A 425 -21.21 -10.90 27.25
CA ASN A 425 -21.31 -10.98 28.72
C ASN A 425 -21.37 -12.42 29.22
N LYS A 426 -22.11 -13.32 28.55
CA LYS A 426 -22.12 -14.76 28.83
C LYS A 426 -20.74 -15.41 28.65
N SER A 427 -19.92 -14.87 27.74
CA SER A 427 -18.53 -15.28 27.54
C SER A 427 -17.57 -14.66 28.57
N GLY A 428 -18.09 -13.93 29.56
CA GLY A 428 -17.32 -13.30 30.65
C GLY A 428 -16.71 -11.93 30.29
N ILE A 429 -17.12 -11.31 29.19
CA ILE A 429 -16.59 -10.03 28.70
C ILE A 429 -17.64 -8.95 28.96
N ARG A 430 -17.41 -8.05 29.94
CA ARG A 430 -18.33 -6.95 30.24
C ARG A 430 -18.27 -5.85 29.18
N VAL A 431 -19.26 -5.85 28.28
CA VAL A 431 -19.36 -4.81 27.25
C VAL A 431 -20.77 -4.24 27.24
N ALA A 432 -20.85 -2.91 27.35
CA ALA A 432 -22.13 -2.22 27.25
C ALA A 432 -22.64 -2.19 25.79
N ARG A 433 -23.99 -2.22 25.59
CA ARG A 433 -24.62 -2.10 24.28
C ARG A 433 -24.07 -0.93 23.44
N ARG A 434 -23.83 0.25 24.06
CA ARG A 434 -23.28 1.42 23.37
C ARG A 434 -21.88 1.16 22.81
N THR A 435 -21.05 0.40 23.53
CA THR A 435 -19.71 0.03 23.12
C THR A 435 -19.75 -0.97 21.94
N VAL A 436 -20.68 -1.92 21.97
CA VAL A 436 -20.91 -2.86 20.85
C VAL A 436 -21.34 -2.09 19.60
N ALA A 437 -22.29 -1.16 19.72
CA ALA A 437 -22.71 -0.31 18.61
C ALA A 437 -21.54 0.49 18.01
N LYS A 438 -20.71 1.14 18.86
CA LYS A 438 -19.52 1.88 18.43
C LYS A 438 -18.52 0.97 17.70
N TYR A 439 -18.27 -0.25 18.20
CA TYR A 439 -17.33 -1.18 17.54
C TYR A 439 -17.89 -1.70 16.22
N ARG A 440 -19.19 -2.00 16.16
CA ARG A 440 -19.86 -2.39 14.92
C ARG A 440 -19.74 -1.29 13.85
N GLU A 441 -19.99 -0.04 14.22
CA GLU A 441 -19.85 1.12 13.32
C GLU A 441 -18.40 1.31 12.84
N THR A 442 -17.41 1.14 13.73
CA THR A 442 -15.98 1.18 13.35
C THR A 442 -15.59 0.07 12.37
N LEU A 443 -16.28 -1.05 12.38
CA LEU A 443 -16.11 -2.16 11.42
C LEU A 443 -16.93 -1.97 10.13
N GLY A 444 -17.68 -0.87 9.97
CA GLY A 444 -18.50 -0.62 8.80
C GLY A 444 -19.73 -1.54 8.68
N ILE A 445 -20.11 -2.24 9.77
CA ILE A 445 -21.21 -3.21 9.74
C ILE A 445 -22.55 -2.48 10.02
N PRO A 446 -23.56 -2.61 9.14
CA PRO A 446 -24.84 -1.94 9.31
C PRO A 446 -25.63 -2.51 10.51
N PRO A 447 -26.62 -1.76 11.08
CA PRO A 447 -27.46 -2.20 12.17
C PRO A 447 -28.32 -3.41 11.77
N SER A 448 -28.80 -4.17 12.78
CA SER A 448 -29.59 -5.41 12.56
C SER A 448 -30.78 -5.25 11.61
N LYS A 449 -31.42 -4.07 11.62
CA LYS A 449 -32.55 -3.77 10.72
C LYS A 449 -32.15 -3.82 9.24
N ASN A 450 -30.97 -3.35 8.91
CA ASN A 450 -30.46 -3.29 7.53
C ASN A 450 -29.75 -4.60 7.10
N ARG A 451 -29.36 -5.43 8.07
CA ARG A 451 -28.76 -6.75 7.78
C ARG A 451 -29.80 -7.83 7.52
N LYS A 452 -31.07 -7.58 7.89
CA LYS A 452 -32.14 -8.54 7.69
C LYS A 452 -32.44 -8.71 6.20
N LYS A 453 -32.11 -9.88 5.62
CA LYS A 453 -32.61 -10.25 4.31
C LYS A 453 -34.12 -10.50 4.48
N ARG A 454 -34.95 -9.69 3.84
CA ARG A 454 -36.38 -10.00 3.70
C ARG A 454 -36.41 -11.31 2.91
N GLY A 455 -36.92 -12.39 3.53
CA GLY A 455 -37.18 -13.63 2.82
C GLY A 455 -38.14 -13.33 1.66
N ILE A 456 -37.78 -13.87 0.52
CA ILE A 456 -38.65 -13.94 -0.67
C ILE A 456 -39.86 -14.78 -0.34
#